data_dbdd9c88d2237156853facd1339d499d
#
_entry.id   dbdd9c88d2237156853facd1339d499d
#
_cell.length_a   1.000
_cell.length_b   1.000
_cell.length_c   1.000
_cell.angle_alpha   90.00
_cell.angle_beta   90.00
_cell.angle_gamma   90.00
#
_symmetry.space_group_name_H-M   'P 1'
#
loop_
_entity.id
_entity.type
_entity.pdbx_description
1 polymer ?
#
loop_
_entity_poly.entity_id
_entity_poly.type
_entity_poly.pdbx_seq_one_letter_code
_entity_poly.pdbx_strand_id
1 'polypeptide(L)'
;MSINHVRPWRTIERRKSRQITVGSVAIGGDAPISVQTMTNTDTTDIKATVKQIAAAADAGADLVRVSVPDEASSKALKAIIQNSPVPIVADIHFHYKRGIESAEAGAACLRINPGNIGSKARVKEVIQAAKDNNCAIRIGVNAGSLEKHLLEKYGEPCPDAMVESGLDHIKILQDNDFHEFKISCKASDVFMAAAAYQALAEATDAPIHLGITEAGGLTTGTIKSAIGLGNLLWMGIGDTIRVSLSADPVQEVKVGYEILKSLGLRHRGVNIISCPSCARQGFDVIKTVEILERKLEHIKTPMSLSIIGCVVNGPGEALMTDVGFTGGGAGNGMVYWAGKQDHRIENTKMIDHIVELVEQRASEISSEEKV
;
A
#
# COMPACT_ATOMS: atom_id res chain seq x y z
N MET A 1 16.52 -31.20 -6.34
CA MET A 1 16.35 -30.52 -5.02
C MET A 1 15.44 -29.36 -5.26
N SER A 2 14.36 -29.22 -4.51
CA SER A 2 13.44 -28.08 -4.70
C SER A 2 14.16 -26.79 -4.28
N ILE A 3 13.96 -25.73 -5.06
CA ILE A 3 14.53 -24.38 -4.81
C ILE A 3 14.17 -23.85 -3.42
N ASN A 4 13.12 -24.38 -2.80
CA ASN A 4 12.67 -24.03 -1.46
C ASN A 4 13.67 -24.31 -0.34
N HIS A 5 14.61 -25.29 -0.53
CA HIS A 5 15.66 -25.53 0.44
C HIS A 5 16.80 -24.49 0.42
N VAL A 6 16.89 -23.71 -0.64
CA VAL A 6 17.99 -22.75 -0.85
C VAL A 6 17.63 -21.35 -0.35
N ARG A 7 16.34 -21.05 -0.05
CA ARG A 7 15.88 -19.69 0.27
C ARG A 7 14.89 -19.58 1.44
N PRO A 8 15.05 -20.31 2.56
CA PRO A 8 14.16 -20.18 3.71
C PRO A 8 14.17 -18.76 4.32
N TRP A 9 15.29 -18.05 4.16
CA TRP A 9 15.47 -16.67 4.62
C TRP A 9 14.64 -15.63 3.83
N ARG A 10 13.98 -16.00 2.75
CA ARG A 10 13.05 -15.11 1.99
C ARG A 10 11.59 -15.27 2.42
N THR A 11 11.29 -16.20 3.31
CA THR A 11 9.92 -16.41 3.76
C THR A 11 9.62 -15.48 4.93
N ILE A 12 8.60 -14.65 4.78
CA ILE A 12 8.05 -13.84 5.85
C ILE A 12 6.81 -14.56 6.39
N GLU A 13 6.87 -14.98 7.64
CA GLU A 13 5.71 -15.54 8.33
C GLU A 13 4.82 -14.39 8.82
N ARG A 14 3.66 -14.24 8.18
CA ARG A 14 2.72 -13.19 8.56
C ARG A 14 2.02 -13.54 9.88
N ARG A 15 1.86 -12.52 10.74
CA ARG A 15 1.05 -12.61 11.94
C ARG A 15 -0.37 -13.10 11.57
N LYS A 16 -0.88 -14.06 12.32
CA LYS A 16 -2.26 -14.52 12.15
C LYS A 16 -3.20 -13.46 12.71
N SER A 17 -3.88 -12.75 11.84
CA SER A 17 -4.93 -11.81 12.17
C SER A 17 -6.29 -12.36 11.80
N ARG A 18 -7.34 -11.87 12.44
CA ARG A 18 -8.72 -12.14 12.04
C ARG A 18 -8.96 -11.53 10.65
N GLN A 19 -9.67 -12.23 9.78
CA GLN A 19 -10.08 -11.66 8.49
C GLN A 19 -11.37 -10.86 8.65
N ILE A 20 -11.41 -9.68 8.04
CA ILE A 20 -12.62 -8.84 7.88
C ILE A 20 -12.82 -8.51 6.41
N THR A 21 -13.99 -7.94 6.09
CA THR A 21 -14.30 -7.52 4.72
C THR A 21 -14.55 -6.01 4.65
N VAL A 22 -13.93 -5.34 3.70
CA VAL A 22 -14.13 -3.92 3.42
C VAL A 22 -14.65 -3.76 1.98
N GLY A 23 -15.96 -3.70 1.82
CA GLY A 23 -16.59 -3.82 0.51
C GLY A 23 -16.26 -5.15 -0.16
N SER A 24 -15.57 -5.13 -1.28
CA SER A 24 -15.11 -6.33 -2.00
C SER A 24 -13.72 -6.81 -1.58
N VAL A 25 -13.04 -6.13 -0.64
CA VAL A 25 -11.65 -6.40 -0.28
C VAL A 25 -11.57 -7.13 1.05
N ALA A 26 -11.01 -8.35 1.04
CA ALA A 26 -10.67 -9.09 2.25
C ALA A 26 -9.40 -8.50 2.88
N ILE A 27 -9.37 -8.35 4.20
CA ILE A 27 -8.24 -7.78 4.96
C ILE A 27 -7.98 -8.65 6.18
N GLY A 28 -6.73 -9.02 6.39
CA GLY A 28 -6.32 -9.93 7.46
C GLY A 28 -6.38 -11.40 7.03
N GLY A 29 -6.04 -12.30 7.94
CA GLY A 29 -5.87 -13.71 7.62
C GLY A 29 -4.81 -13.92 6.54
N ASP A 30 -5.13 -14.75 5.57
CA ASP A 30 -4.26 -15.04 4.43
C ASP A 30 -4.48 -14.09 3.23
N ALA A 31 -5.37 -13.09 3.36
CA ALA A 31 -5.63 -12.13 2.29
C ALA A 31 -4.36 -11.34 1.92
N PRO A 32 -4.19 -10.95 0.64
CA PRO A 32 -3.08 -10.10 0.23
C PRO A 32 -3.08 -8.78 1.00
N ILE A 33 -1.89 -8.26 1.32
CA ILE A 33 -1.76 -6.96 1.98
C ILE A 33 -2.30 -5.88 1.06
N SER A 34 -3.36 -5.19 1.47
CA SER A 34 -4.02 -4.19 0.66
C SER A 34 -3.31 -2.83 0.71
N VAL A 35 -3.25 -2.15 -0.44
CA VAL A 35 -2.69 -0.80 -0.58
C VAL A 35 -3.83 0.22 -0.59
N GLN A 36 -3.82 1.14 0.35
CA GLN A 36 -4.78 2.23 0.46
C GLN A 36 -4.10 3.56 0.21
N THR A 37 -4.79 4.49 -0.48
CA THR A 37 -4.42 5.91 -0.53
C THR A 37 -5.58 6.80 -0.08
N MET A 38 -5.45 8.11 -0.24
CA MET A 38 -6.46 9.09 0.14
C MET A 38 -6.51 10.21 -0.87
N THR A 39 -7.71 10.64 -1.24
CA THR A 39 -7.90 11.83 -2.07
C THR A 39 -7.46 13.10 -1.35
N ASN A 40 -6.99 14.08 -2.12
CA ASN A 40 -6.67 15.43 -1.64
C ASN A 40 -7.54 16.52 -2.32
N THR A 41 -8.55 16.08 -3.09
CA THR A 41 -9.56 16.96 -3.70
C THR A 41 -10.57 17.41 -2.65
N ASP A 42 -11.25 18.54 -2.91
CA ASP A 42 -12.47 18.88 -2.17
C ASP A 42 -13.52 17.79 -2.45
N THR A 43 -14.05 17.18 -1.38
CA THR A 43 -15.01 16.07 -1.50
C THR A 43 -16.33 16.54 -2.16
N THR A 44 -16.67 17.82 -2.07
CA THR A 44 -17.86 18.39 -2.74
C THR A 44 -17.68 18.51 -4.25
N ASP A 45 -16.44 18.52 -4.76
CA ASP A 45 -16.16 18.35 -6.18
C ASP A 45 -16.14 16.85 -6.55
N ILE A 46 -17.33 16.32 -6.75
CA ILE A 46 -17.53 14.89 -7.06
C ILE A 46 -16.71 14.47 -8.28
N LYS A 47 -16.68 15.31 -9.33
CA LYS A 47 -15.99 14.98 -10.59
C LYS A 47 -14.48 14.88 -10.42
N ALA A 48 -13.86 15.83 -9.73
CA ALA A 48 -12.43 15.81 -9.45
C ALA A 48 -12.08 14.64 -8.53
N THR A 49 -12.89 14.39 -7.49
CA THR A 49 -12.68 13.31 -6.54
C THR A 49 -12.78 11.93 -7.22
N VAL A 50 -13.81 11.68 -8.03
CA VAL A 50 -13.97 10.42 -8.79
C VAL A 50 -12.80 10.22 -9.78
N LYS A 51 -12.36 11.26 -10.46
CA LYS A 51 -11.21 11.19 -11.35
C LYS A 51 -9.92 10.79 -10.60
N GLN A 52 -9.70 11.36 -9.43
CA GLN A 52 -8.52 11.03 -8.61
C GLN A 52 -8.61 9.60 -8.06
N ILE A 53 -9.79 9.14 -7.64
CA ILE A 53 -10.02 7.75 -7.22
C ILE A 53 -9.72 6.78 -8.36
N ALA A 54 -10.20 7.08 -9.57
CA ALA A 54 -9.96 6.23 -10.74
C ALA A 54 -8.46 6.13 -11.07
N ALA A 55 -7.72 7.24 -11.01
CA ALA A 55 -6.27 7.24 -11.21
C ALA A 55 -5.53 6.43 -10.14
N ALA A 56 -5.94 6.55 -8.88
CA ALA A 56 -5.36 5.76 -7.78
C ALA A 56 -5.66 4.25 -7.94
N ALA A 57 -6.88 3.90 -8.35
CA ALA A 57 -7.27 2.52 -8.61
C ALA A 57 -6.50 1.92 -9.80
N ASP A 58 -6.30 2.69 -10.86
CA ASP A 58 -5.49 2.24 -12.01
C ASP A 58 -4.03 2.01 -11.62
N ALA A 59 -3.47 2.84 -10.72
CA ALA A 59 -2.16 2.62 -10.12
C ALA A 59 -2.12 1.39 -9.20
N GLY A 60 -3.26 0.84 -8.78
CA GLY A 60 -3.38 -0.38 -7.99
C GLY A 60 -3.89 -0.19 -6.58
N ALA A 61 -4.43 0.97 -6.21
CA ALA A 61 -5.08 1.12 -4.91
C ALA A 61 -6.24 0.14 -4.77
N ASP A 62 -6.26 -0.65 -3.70
CA ASP A 62 -7.37 -1.56 -3.38
C ASP A 62 -8.51 -0.82 -2.69
N LEU A 63 -8.18 0.24 -1.96
CA LEU A 63 -9.09 1.07 -1.19
C LEU A 63 -8.69 2.54 -1.34
N VAL A 64 -9.67 3.43 -1.42
CA VAL A 64 -9.41 4.87 -1.38
C VAL A 64 -10.18 5.52 -0.24
N ARG A 65 -9.47 6.35 0.56
CA ARG A 65 -10.06 7.12 1.64
C ARG A 65 -10.46 8.52 1.15
N VAL A 66 -11.67 8.94 1.51
CA VAL A 66 -12.23 10.25 1.20
C VAL A 66 -12.58 10.97 2.50
N SER A 67 -12.20 12.23 2.66
CA SER A 67 -12.51 13.03 3.83
C SER A 67 -13.99 13.46 3.84
N VAL A 68 -14.64 13.36 5.00
CA VAL A 68 -16.04 13.78 5.17
C VAL A 68 -16.14 14.76 6.36
N PRO A 69 -15.65 15.99 6.20
CA PRO A 69 -15.60 16.95 7.30
C PRO A 69 -16.97 17.55 7.66
N ASP A 70 -17.89 17.62 6.70
CA ASP A 70 -19.17 18.32 6.83
C ASP A 70 -20.34 17.64 6.12
N GLU A 71 -21.53 18.23 6.20
CA GLU A 71 -22.74 17.69 5.59
C GLU A 71 -22.74 17.74 4.06
N ALA A 72 -22.11 18.73 3.46
CA ALA A 72 -22.01 18.84 2.01
C ALA A 72 -21.17 17.68 1.44
N SER A 73 -20.04 17.39 2.08
CA SER A 73 -19.18 16.24 1.77
C SER A 73 -19.90 14.90 1.94
N SER A 74 -20.70 14.78 3.02
CA SER A 74 -21.52 13.60 3.28
C SER A 74 -22.56 13.37 2.17
N LYS A 75 -23.24 14.43 1.71
CA LYS A 75 -24.20 14.34 0.59
C LYS A 75 -23.52 13.97 -0.74
N ALA A 76 -22.31 14.45 -0.98
CA ALA A 76 -21.54 14.13 -2.19
C ALA A 76 -21.08 12.67 -2.21
N LEU A 77 -20.86 12.05 -1.03
CA LEU A 77 -20.24 10.75 -0.88
C LEU A 77 -20.98 9.62 -1.64
N LYS A 78 -22.31 9.64 -1.65
CA LYS A 78 -23.12 8.65 -2.36
C LYS A 78 -22.79 8.60 -3.85
N ALA A 79 -22.72 9.78 -4.49
CA ALA A 79 -22.38 9.86 -5.91
C ALA A 79 -20.91 9.45 -6.18
N ILE A 80 -19.99 9.77 -5.26
CA ILE A 80 -18.60 9.35 -5.35
C ILE A 80 -18.51 7.82 -5.28
N ILE A 81 -19.17 7.17 -4.31
CA ILE A 81 -19.16 5.72 -4.14
C ILE A 81 -19.72 5.01 -5.38
N GLN A 82 -20.85 5.51 -5.92
CA GLN A 82 -21.47 4.90 -7.11
C GLN A 82 -20.59 4.93 -8.37
N ASN A 83 -19.66 5.89 -8.44
CA ASN A 83 -18.74 6.04 -9.58
C ASN A 83 -17.30 5.59 -9.25
N SER A 84 -17.07 5.00 -8.08
CA SER A 84 -15.76 4.52 -7.68
C SER A 84 -15.52 3.08 -8.15
N PRO A 85 -14.37 2.79 -8.80
CA PRO A 85 -14.00 1.42 -9.16
C PRO A 85 -13.52 0.58 -7.97
N VAL A 86 -13.29 1.19 -6.80
CA VAL A 86 -12.78 0.53 -5.59
C VAL A 86 -13.59 0.95 -4.36
N PRO A 87 -13.64 0.12 -3.29
CA PRO A 87 -14.35 0.49 -2.07
C PRO A 87 -13.82 1.76 -1.43
N ILE A 88 -14.74 2.59 -0.93
CA ILE A 88 -14.44 3.88 -0.31
C ILE A 88 -14.42 3.77 1.21
N VAL A 89 -13.37 4.35 1.80
CA VAL A 89 -13.23 4.54 3.24
C VAL A 89 -13.59 6.00 3.57
N ALA A 90 -14.67 6.22 4.31
CA ALA A 90 -15.07 7.56 4.75
C ALA A 90 -14.28 7.96 6.00
N ASP A 91 -13.61 9.12 5.94
CA ASP A 91 -12.78 9.63 7.03
C ASP A 91 -13.54 10.64 7.87
N ILE A 92 -13.96 10.22 9.06
CA ILE A 92 -14.79 10.97 9.98
C ILE A 92 -13.94 11.43 11.17
N HIS A 93 -13.92 12.75 11.45
CA HIS A 93 -13.09 13.31 12.52
C HIS A 93 -13.89 13.61 13.79
N PHE A 94 -14.94 14.42 13.74
CA PHE A 94 -15.59 14.97 14.93
C PHE A 94 -17.11 14.75 15.00
N HIS A 95 -17.78 14.58 13.85
CA HIS A 95 -19.22 14.55 13.79
C HIS A 95 -19.78 13.13 13.60
N TYR A 96 -20.33 12.54 14.65
CA TYR A 96 -20.92 11.19 14.61
C TYR A 96 -21.98 11.05 13.51
N LYS A 97 -22.80 12.09 13.22
CA LYS A 97 -23.79 12.08 12.14
C LYS A 97 -23.15 11.85 10.77
N ARG A 98 -21.95 12.39 10.52
CA ARG A 98 -21.22 12.13 9.25
C ARG A 98 -20.86 10.66 9.13
N GLY A 99 -20.57 9.99 10.25
CA GLY A 99 -20.35 8.54 10.27
C GLY A 99 -21.60 7.77 9.86
N ILE A 100 -22.75 8.07 10.45
CA ILE A 100 -24.04 7.47 10.13
C ILE A 100 -24.37 7.67 8.65
N GLU A 101 -24.40 8.91 8.19
CA GLU A 101 -24.69 9.29 6.80
C GLU A 101 -23.73 8.63 5.79
N SER A 102 -22.46 8.46 6.16
CA SER A 102 -21.48 7.81 5.31
C SER A 102 -21.74 6.29 5.18
N ALA A 103 -22.12 5.63 6.28
CA ALA A 103 -22.52 4.23 6.24
C ALA A 103 -23.77 4.03 5.38
N GLU A 104 -24.79 4.87 5.58
CA GLU A 104 -26.04 4.88 4.80
C GLU A 104 -25.82 5.19 3.30
N ALA A 105 -24.79 6.01 2.99
CA ALA A 105 -24.40 6.29 1.61
C ALA A 105 -23.69 5.11 0.92
N GLY A 106 -23.33 4.05 1.67
CA GLY A 106 -22.68 2.85 1.16
C GLY A 106 -21.15 2.85 1.28
N ALA A 107 -20.57 3.65 2.19
CA ALA A 107 -19.13 3.56 2.48
C ALA A 107 -18.76 2.16 2.96
N ALA A 108 -17.70 1.59 2.42
CA ALA A 108 -17.24 0.26 2.77
C ALA A 108 -16.56 0.21 4.16
N CYS A 109 -16.06 1.33 4.63
CA CYS A 109 -15.42 1.45 5.94
C CYS A 109 -15.50 2.89 6.45
N LEU A 110 -15.76 3.05 7.74
CA LEU A 110 -15.61 4.32 8.44
C LEU A 110 -14.25 4.38 9.12
N ARG A 111 -13.47 5.42 8.86
CA ARG A 111 -12.31 5.72 9.71
C ARG A 111 -12.74 6.68 10.79
N ILE A 112 -12.67 6.24 12.02
CA ILE A 112 -13.05 7.02 13.19
C ILE A 112 -11.97 6.90 14.28
N ASN A 113 -11.95 7.87 15.17
CA ASN A 113 -11.40 7.72 16.52
C ASN A 113 -12.62 7.82 17.47
N PRO A 114 -13.04 6.70 18.13
CA PRO A 114 -14.20 6.69 19.00
C PRO A 114 -14.14 7.74 20.11
N GLY A 115 -12.94 8.08 20.61
CA GLY A 115 -12.73 9.14 21.59
C GLY A 115 -13.09 10.54 21.10
N ASN A 116 -13.09 10.80 19.78
CA ASN A 116 -13.31 12.12 19.21
C ASN A 116 -14.74 12.36 18.69
N ILE A 117 -15.55 11.30 18.52
CA ILE A 117 -16.91 11.43 17.95
C ILE A 117 -17.97 11.79 18.98
N GLY A 118 -17.65 11.82 20.26
CA GLY A 118 -18.52 12.27 21.33
C GLY A 118 -18.88 11.22 22.38
N SER A 119 -20.09 11.28 22.94
CA SER A 119 -20.51 10.41 24.01
C SER A 119 -20.61 8.93 23.60
N LYS A 120 -20.55 8.00 24.57
CA LYS A 120 -20.74 6.56 24.33
C LYS A 120 -22.02 6.24 23.56
N ALA A 121 -23.11 7.02 23.79
CA ALA A 121 -24.36 6.85 23.08
C ALA A 121 -24.19 7.15 21.57
N ARG A 122 -23.48 8.24 21.21
CA ARG A 122 -23.22 8.61 19.81
C ARG A 122 -22.31 7.61 19.10
N VAL A 123 -21.30 7.08 19.81
CA VAL A 123 -20.45 6.02 19.28
C VAL A 123 -21.30 4.77 18.97
N LYS A 124 -22.24 4.41 19.85
CA LYS A 124 -23.17 3.29 19.63
C LYS A 124 -24.05 3.49 18.40
N GLU A 125 -24.55 4.70 18.16
CA GLU A 125 -25.33 5.01 16.95
C GLU A 125 -24.52 4.81 15.68
N VAL A 126 -23.25 5.22 15.66
CA VAL A 126 -22.34 5.01 14.52
C VAL A 126 -22.06 3.52 14.30
N ILE A 127 -21.82 2.76 15.38
CA ILE A 127 -21.61 1.32 15.30
C ILE A 127 -22.87 0.62 14.76
N GLN A 128 -24.05 1.03 15.20
CA GLN A 128 -25.30 0.47 14.70
C GLN A 128 -25.50 0.75 13.21
N ALA A 129 -25.26 1.98 12.77
CA ALA A 129 -25.33 2.34 11.36
C ALA A 129 -24.31 1.54 10.52
N ALA A 130 -23.11 1.30 11.05
CA ALA A 130 -22.11 0.47 10.39
C ALA A 130 -22.58 -1.00 10.25
N LYS A 131 -23.18 -1.58 11.30
CA LYS A 131 -23.79 -2.93 11.26
C LYS A 131 -24.87 -3.02 10.19
N ASP A 132 -25.81 -2.09 10.22
CA ASP A 132 -27.00 -2.10 9.37
C ASP A 132 -26.66 -1.96 7.88
N ASN A 133 -25.50 -1.39 7.57
CA ASN A 133 -25.02 -1.15 6.21
C ASN A 133 -23.80 -2.01 5.79
N ASN A 134 -23.45 -3.06 6.55
CA ASN A 134 -22.27 -3.90 6.29
C ASN A 134 -20.98 -3.10 6.10
N CYS A 135 -20.82 -2.05 6.87
CA CYS A 135 -19.71 -1.12 6.80
C CYS A 135 -18.68 -1.46 7.89
N ALA A 136 -17.45 -1.75 7.52
CA ALA A 136 -16.39 -1.99 8.48
C ALA A 136 -15.98 -0.70 9.21
N ILE A 137 -15.28 -0.83 10.35
CA ILE A 137 -14.74 0.32 11.06
C ILE A 137 -13.20 0.23 11.12
N ARG A 138 -12.51 1.34 10.87
CA ARG A 138 -11.10 1.48 11.19
C ARG A 138 -10.90 2.41 12.36
N ILE A 139 -10.39 1.88 13.46
CA ILE A 139 -9.92 2.66 14.60
C ILE A 139 -8.60 3.35 14.18
N GLY A 140 -8.55 4.68 14.36
CA GLY A 140 -7.38 5.47 13.98
C GLY A 140 -6.76 6.19 15.17
N VAL A 141 -5.83 5.55 15.86
CA VAL A 141 -5.01 6.20 16.90
C VAL A 141 -3.86 6.94 16.23
N ASN A 142 -3.63 8.18 16.65
CA ASN A 142 -2.46 8.97 16.25
C ASN A 142 -1.79 9.57 17.49
N ALA A 143 -0.46 9.52 17.54
CA ALA A 143 0.31 10.09 18.65
C ALA A 143 -0.01 11.57 18.93
N GLY A 144 -0.23 12.36 17.87
CA GLY A 144 -0.55 13.79 17.96
C GLY A 144 -1.99 14.13 18.43
N SER A 145 -2.84 13.13 18.67
CA SER A 145 -4.25 13.33 19.07
C SER A 145 -4.72 12.28 20.08
N LEU A 146 -3.83 11.88 21.00
CA LEU A 146 -4.16 11.01 22.11
C LEU A 146 -5.12 11.68 23.09
N GLU A 147 -5.92 10.86 23.76
CA GLU A 147 -6.87 11.28 24.77
C GLU A 147 -6.17 11.97 25.97
N LYS A 148 -6.81 13.01 26.50
CA LYS A 148 -6.24 13.84 27.58
C LYS A 148 -5.86 13.01 28.81
N HIS A 149 -6.69 12.05 29.21
CA HIS A 149 -6.43 11.20 30.37
C HIS A 149 -5.18 10.30 30.19
N LEU A 150 -4.90 9.87 28.94
CA LEU A 150 -3.67 9.11 28.66
C LEU A 150 -2.44 10.02 28.67
N LEU A 151 -2.53 11.25 28.17
CA LEU A 151 -1.46 12.23 28.26
C LEU A 151 -1.17 12.60 29.73
N GLU A 152 -2.21 12.70 30.58
CA GLU A 152 -2.04 12.92 32.01
C GLU A 152 -1.39 11.72 32.72
N LYS A 153 -1.72 10.48 32.30
CA LYS A 153 -1.17 9.25 32.86
C LYS A 153 0.29 9.02 32.48
N TYR A 154 0.64 9.24 31.21
CA TYR A 154 1.95 8.90 30.64
C TYR A 154 2.90 10.10 30.53
N GLY A 155 2.40 11.33 30.70
CA GLY A 155 3.18 12.57 30.60
C GLY A 155 3.40 13.06 29.16
N GLU A 156 3.57 12.14 28.23
CA GLU A 156 3.81 12.44 26.81
C GLU A 156 3.26 11.34 25.89
N PRO A 157 3.10 11.59 24.59
CA PRO A 157 2.80 10.53 23.63
C PRO A 157 3.93 9.48 23.63
N CYS A 158 3.56 8.23 23.88
CA CYS A 158 4.48 7.09 23.88
C CYS A 158 3.80 5.83 23.32
N PRO A 159 4.54 4.78 22.97
CA PRO A 159 3.97 3.54 22.45
C PRO A 159 2.89 2.95 23.36
N ASP A 160 3.12 2.90 24.67
CA ASP A 160 2.18 2.32 25.64
C ASP A 160 0.86 3.11 25.68
N ALA A 161 0.91 4.44 25.67
CA ALA A 161 -0.28 5.29 25.60
C ALA A 161 -1.08 5.06 24.30
N MET A 162 -0.39 4.87 23.18
CA MET A 162 -1.03 4.59 21.89
C MET A 162 -1.70 3.21 21.89
N VAL A 163 -1.06 2.21 22.46
CA VAL A 163 -1.61 0.85 22.57
C VAL A 163 -2.82 0.83 23.49
N GLU A 164 -2.75 1.46 24.68
CA GLU A 164 -3.87 1.57 25.61
C GLU A 164 -5.06 2.26 24.94
N SER A 165 -4.86 3.39 24.28
CA SER A 165 -5.91 4.04 23.48
C SER A 165 -6.53 3.10 22.45
N GLY A 166 -5.70 2.35 21.73
CA GLY A 166 -6.17 1.39 20.74
C GLY A 166 -7.02 0.27 21.34
N LEU A 167 -6.58 -0.31 22.45
CA LEU A 167 -7.29 -1.39 23.14
C LEU A 167 -8.60 -0.92 23.77
N ASP A 168 -8.63 0.28 24.34
CA ASP A 168 -9.86 0.88 24.85
C ASP A 168 -10.91 1.06 23.74
N HIS A 169 -10.49 1.49 22.56
CA HIS A 169 -11.38 1.63 21.41
C HIS A 169 -11.83 0.28 20.85
N ILE A 170 -10.95 -0.72 20.82
CA ILE A 170 -11.32 -2.10 20.46
C ILE A 170 -12.40 -2.61 21.40
N LYS A 171 -12.19 -2.41 22.71
CA LYS A 171 -13.17 -2.80 23.73
C LYS A 171 -14.54 -2.16 23.51
N ILE A 172 -14.61 -0.89 23.15
CA ILE A 172 -15.87 -0.21 22.85
C ILE A 172 -16.62 -0.92 21.70
N LEU A 173 -15.92 -1.32 20.65
CA LEU A 173 -16.53 -2.03 19.53
C LEU A 173 -17.01 -3.43 19.94
N GLN A 174 -16.18 -4.17 20.67
CA GLN A 174 -16.48 -5.51 21.16
C GLN A 174 -17.66 -5.52 22.16
N ASP A 175 -17.71 -4.56 23.08
CA ASP A 175 -18.82 -4.39 24.05
C ASP A 175 -20.17 -4.08 23.33
N ASN A 176 -20.11 -3.63 22.07
CA ASN A 176 -21.27 -3.46 21.20
C ASN A 176 -21.44 -4.61 20.19
N ASP A 177 -20.77 -5.76 20.39
CA ASP A 177 -20.83 -6.92 19.51
C ASP A 177 -20.50 -6.54 18.05
N PHE A 178 -19.44 -5.74 17.83
CA PHE A 178 -18.98 -5.34 16.51
C PHE A 178 -17.56 -5.86 16.29
N HIS A 179 -17.37 -6.71 15.27
CA HIS A 179 -16.12 -7.42 15.00
C HIS A 179 -15.50 -7.10 13.64
N GLU A 180 -16.24 -6.44 12.73
CA GLU A 180 -15.79 -6.01 11.41
C GLU A 180 -14.92 -4.73 11.52
N PHE A 181 -13.81 -4.81 12.24
CA PHE A 181 -12.92 -3.66 12.41
C PHE A 181 -11.45 -4.00 12.26
N LYS A 182 -10.69 -2.98 11.86
CA LYS A 182 -9.22 -2.94 11.81
C LYS A 182 -8.71 -1.73 12.58
N ILE A 183 -7.42 -1.74 12.94
CA ILE A 183 -6.83 -0.70 13.79
C ILE A 183 -5.54 -0.13 13.18
N SER A 184 -5.26 1.13 13.47
CA SER A 184 -3.98 1.78 13.17
C SER A 184 -3.51 2.61 14.35
N CYS A 185 -2.21 2.53 14.68
CA CYS A 185 -1.51 3.37 15.66
C CYS A 185 -0.37 4.11 14.95
N LYS A 186 -0.63 5.35 14.53
CA LYS A 186 0.30 6.12 13.69
C LYS A 186 1.07 7.16 14.47
N ALA A 187 2.35 7.30 14.16
CA ALA A 187 3.20 8.40 14.59
C ALA A 187 4.04 8.91 13.41
N SER A 188 4.57 10.11 13.51
CA SER A 188 5.54 10.67 12.57
C SER A 188 6.98 10.19 12.87
N ASP A 189 7.24 9.81 14.12
CA ASP A 189 8.45 9.13 14.53
C ASP A 189 8.37 7.63 14.21
N VAL A 190 9.38 7.13 13.49
CA VAL A 190 9.41 5.74 13.00
C VAL A 190 9.58 4.75 14.16
N PHE A 191 10.39 5.08 15.17
CA PHE A 191 10.61 4.20 16.32
C PHE A 191 9.36 4.07 17.18
N MET A 192 8.71 5.20 17.46
CA MET A 192 7.44 5.22 18.20
C MET A 192 6.35 4.42 17.46
N ALA A 193 6.20 4.62 16.16
CA ALA A 193 5.24 3.88 15.34
C ALA A 193 5.55 2.38 15.36
N ALA A 194 6.81 1.98 15.15
CA ALA A 194 7.21 0.59 15.13
C ALA A 194 6.94 -0.10 16.48
N ALA A 195 7.35 0.52 17.59
CA ALA A 195 7.12 -0.01 18.93
C ALA A 195 5.61 -0.15 19.25
N ALA A 196 4.81 0.87 18.93
CA ALA A 196 3.36 0.82 19.13
C ALA A 196 2.69 -0.30 18.32
N TYR A 197 3.08 -0.47 17.04
CA TYR A 197 2.52 -1.53 16.20
C TYR A 197 2.96 -2.93 16.64
N GLN A 198 4.19 -3.11 17.12
CA GLN A 198 4.66 -4.39 17.66
C GLN A 198 3.85 -4.79 18.88
N ALA A 199 3.75 -3.89 19.87
CA ALA A 199 2.98 -4.14 21.08
C ALA A 199 1.47 -4.37 20.78
N LEU A 200 0.90 -3.61 19.84
CA LEU A 200 -0.47 -3.82 19.40
C LEU A 200 -0.66 -5.18 18.72
N ALA A 201 0.31 -5.63 17.92
CA ALA A 201 0.25 -6.91 17.24
C ALA A 201 0.23 -8.11 18.18
N GLU A 202 0.85 -7.97 19.35
CA GLU A 202 0.83 -8.98 20.43
C GLU A 202 -0.49 -8.94 21.22
N ALA A 203 -1.09 -7.74 21.36
CA ALA A 203 -2.24 -7.51 22.24
C ALA A 203 -3.61 -7.82 21.59
N THR A 204 -3.72 -7.92 20.26
CA THR A 204 -4.99 -8.14 19.56
C THR A 204 -4.82 -8.97 18.29
N ASP A 205 -5.87 -9.71 17.89
CA ASP A 205 -5.96 -10.41 16.61
C ASP A 205 -6.55 -9.54 15.49
N ALA A 206 -6.96 -8.31 15.79
CA ALA A 206 -7.53 -7.40 14.81
C ALA A 206 -6.54 -7.11 13.67
N PRO A 207 -7.01 -6.98 12.42
CA PRO A 207 -6.15 -6.58 11.30
C PRO A 207 -5.54 -5.20 11.53
N ILE A 208 -4.27 -5.07 11.18
CA ILE A 208 -3.49 -3.85 11.42
C ILE A 208 -3.30 -3.08 10.12
N HIS A 209 -3.67 -1.80 10.14
CA HIS A 209 -3.42 -0.86 9.05
C HIS A 209 -2.17 -0.05 9.35
N LEU A 210 -1.09 -0.35 8.66
CA LEU A 210 0.20 0.31 8.83
C LEU A 210 0.25 1.67 8.12
N GLY A 211 1.01 2.59 8.68
CA GLY A 211 1.37 3.85 8.06
C GLY A 211 2.21 4.72 8.98
N ILE A 212 3.17 5.42 8.39
CA ILE A 212 3.87 6.52 9.06
C ILE A 212 3.13 7.79 8.66
N THR A 213 2.65 8.56 9.65
CA THR A 213 1.94 9.82 9.38
C THR A 213 2.94 10.96 9.21
N GLU A 214 2.54 11.98 8.43
CA GLU A 214 3.36 13.20 8.24
C GLU A 214 4.80 12.89 7.83
N ALA A 215 4.95 11.91 6.90
CA ALA A 215 6.27 11.43 6.53
C ALA A 215 7.09 12.45 5.73
N GLY A 216 6.44 13.41 5.07
CA GLY A 216 7.10 14.47 4.30
C GLY A 216 6.88 14.35 2.79
N GLY A 217 7.70 15.07 2.00
CA GLY A 217 7.65 15.06 0.54
C GLY A 217 8.06 13.71 -0.07
N LEU A 218 7.99 13.61 -1.39
CA LEU A 218 8.17 12.35 -2.12
C LEU A 218 9.41 11.58 -1.67
N THR A 219 10.60 12.17 -1.71
CA THR A 219 11.83 11.47 -1.35
C THR A 219 11.90 11.13 0.14
N THR A 220 11.76 12.11 1.02
CA THR A 220 11.88 11.91 2.46
C THR A 220 10.76 11.01 3.01
N GLY A 221 9.53 11.20 2.53
CA GLY A 221 8.38 10.40 2.94
C GLY A 221 8.47 8.95 2.46
N THR A 222 9.02 8.72 1.26
CA THR A 222 9.32 7.37 0.75
C THR A 222 10.33 6.66 1.66
N ILE A 223 11.43 7.32 2.00
CA ILE A 223 12.47 6.73 2.87
C ILE A 223 11.89 6.40 4.25
N LYS A 224 11.19 7.34 4.91
CA LYS A 224 10.56 7.10 6.21
C LYS A 224 9.55 5.95 6.16
N SER A 225 8.70 5.92 5.13
CA SER A 225 7.70 4.88 4.95
C SER A 225 8.35 3.53 4.68
N ALA A 226 9.38 3.47 3.83
CA ALA A 226 10.11 2.25 3.55
C ALA A 226 10.77 1.67 4.79
N ILE A 227 11.37 2.51 5.64
CA ILE A 227 11.98 2.06 6.90
C ILE A 227 10.89 1.57 7.87
N GLY A 228 9.86 2.37 8.12
CA GLY A 228 8.85 2.05 9.13
C GLY A 228 7.95 0.89 8.72
N LEU A 229 7.37 0.93 7.51
CA LEU A 229 6.54 -0.15 6.99
C LEU A 229 7.37 -1.40 6.69
N GLY A 230 8.56 -1.22 6.10
CA GLY A 230 9.45 -2.33 5.74
C GLY A 230 9.87 -3.13 6.96
N ASN A 231 10.24 -2.48 8.06
CA ASN A 231 10.56 -3.16 9.32
C ASN A 231 9.39 -3.99 9.85
N LEU A 232 8.20 -3.41 9.94
CA LEU A 232 7.01 -4.10 10.44
C LEU A 232 6.57 -5.25 9.54
N LEU A 233 6.55 -5.03 8.23
CA LEU A 233 6.21 -6.05 7.24
C LEU A 233 7.22 -7.21 7.25
N TRP A 234 8.51 -6.93 7.43
CA TRP A 234 9.54 -7.97 7.59
C TRP A 234 9.29 -8.86 8.81
N MET A 235 8.75 -8.27 9.89
CA MET A 235 8.33 -9.00 11.09
C MET A 235 6.99 -9.72 10.94
N GLY A 236 6.36 -9.68 9.75
CA GLY A 236 5.06 -10.27 9.49
C GLY A 236 3.87 -9.45 10.00
N ILE A 237 4.08 -8.20 10.43
CA ILE A 237 3.04 -7.33 10.96
C ILE A 237 2.49 -6.43 9.85
N GLY A 238 1.17 -6.44 9.66
CA GLY A 238 0.45 -5.56 8.73
C GLY A 238 -0.41 -6.30 7.75
N ASP A 239 -1.66 -5.87 7.64
CA ASP A 239 -2.69 -6.46 6.78
C ASP A 239 -3.14 -5.48 5.68
N THR A 240 -2.92 -4.20 5.90
CA THR A 240 -3.16 -3.13 4.92
C THR A 240 -2.20 -1.98 5.19
N ILE A 241 -1.78 -1.28 4.14
CA ILE A 241 -0.80 -0.20 4.25
C ILE A 241 -1.30 1.10 3.62
N ARG A 242 -0.84 2.24 4.14
CA ARG A 242 -0.88 3.52 3.46
C ARG A 242 0.45 4.25 3.62
N VAL A 243 1.07 4.55 2.51
CA VAL A 243 2.16 5.54 2.45
C VAL A 243 1.56 6.94 2.48
N SER A 244 2.09 7.85 3.30
CA SER A 244 1.60 9.23 3.41
C SER A 244 2.65 10.18 2.87
N LEU A 245 2.34 10.87 1.76
CA LEU A 245 3.27 11.77 1.08
C LEU A 245 2.62 13.14 0.86
N SER A 246 3.42 14.21 0.96
CA SER A 246 3.06 15.51 0.42
C SER A 246 3.31 15.51 -1.10
N ALA A 247 2.54 14.67 -1.83
CA ALA A 247 2.62 14.44 -3.27
C ALA A 247 1.27 13.94 -3.81
N ASP A 248 1.20 13.68 -5.13
CA ASP A 248 0.02 13.08 -5.76
C ASP A 248 -0.30 11.71 -5.11
N PRO A 249 -1.58 11.41 -4.79
CA PRO A 249 -1.98 10.13 -4.20
C PRO A 249 -1.56 8.88 -5.01
N VAL A 250 -1.41 8.98 -6.32
CA VAL A 250 -0.88 7.92 -7.17
C VAL A 250 0.54 7.53 -6.76
N GLN A 251 1.37 8.49 -6.32
CA GLN A 251 2.72 8.20 -5.84
C GLN A 251 2.71 7.40 -4.53
N GLU A 252 1.74 7.65 -3.65
CA GLU A 252 1.57 6.84 -2.42
C GLU A 252 1.34 5.37 -2.75
N VAL A 253 0.52 5.09 -3.77
CA VAL A 253 0.23 3.73 -4.23
C VAL A 253 1.47 3.07 -4.83
N LYS A 254 2.19 3.77 -5.71
CA LYS A 254 3.42 3.27 -6.32
C LYS A 254 4.47 2.91 -5.27
N VAL A 255 4.74 3.82 -4.33
CA VAL A 255 5.68 3.58 -3.23
C VAL A 255 5.23 2.40 -2.35
N GLY A 256 3.92 2.28 -2.08
CA GLY A 256 3.37 1.15 -1.35
C GLY A 256 3.68 -0.18 -2.03
N TYR A 257 3.49 -0.27 -3.34
CA TYR A 257 3.84 -1.47 -4.11
C TYR A 257 5.35 -1.73 -4.16
N GLU A 258 6.19 -0.70 -4.28
CA GLU A 258 7.64 -0.88 -4.26
C GLU A 258 8.12 -1.47 -2.92
N ILE A 259 7.53 -1.04 -1.79
CA ILE A 259 7.82 -1.62 -0.47
C ILE A 259 7.41 -3.10 -0.43
N LEU A 260 6.18 -3.42 -0.83
CA LEU A 260 5.66 -4.79 -0.81
C LEU A 260 6.44 -5.71 -1.78
N LYS A 261 6.76 -5.21 -2.96
CA LYS A 261 7.53 -5.92 -3.99
C LYS A 261 8.96 -6.22 -3.52
N SER A 262 9.62 -5.24 -2.88
CA SER A 262 10.97 -5.41 -2.32
C SER A 262 11.04 -6.50 -1.25
N LEU A 263 9.94 -6.74 -0.54
CA LEU A 263 9.81 -7.79 0.47
C LEU A 263 9.23 -9.11 -0.07
N GLY A 264 8.88 -9.18 -1.34
CA GLY A 264 8.25 -10.36 -1.93
C GLY A 264 6.84 -10.66 -1.40
N LEU A 265 6.17 -9.68 -0.79
CA LEU A 265 4.85 -9.84 -0.18
C LEU A 265 3.70 -9.66 -1.18
N ARG A 266 3.87 -8.76 -2.13
CA ARG A 266 2.91 -8.52 -3.20
C ARG A 266 3.60 -7.88 -4.39
N HIS A 267 3.27 -8.35 -5.59
CA HIS A 267 3.87 -7.89 -6.82
C HIS A 267 2.82 -7.24 -7.73
N ARG A 268 3.22 -6.20 -8.46
CA ARG A 268 2.45 -5.57 -9.53
C ARG A 268 3.42 -4.91 -10.51
N GLY A 269 3.20 -5.16 -11.79
CA GLY A 269 4.01 -4.57 -12.85
C GLY A 269 5.44 -5.10 -12.94
N VAL A 270 6.23 -4.43 -13.73
CA VAL A 270 7.60 -4.83 -14.02
C VAL A 270 8.54 -4.42 -12.89
N ASN A 271 9.28 -5.37 -12.34
CA ASN A 271 10.37 -5.11 -11.40
C ASN A 271 11.67 -4.91 -12.17
N ILE A 272 12.12 -3.67 -12.30
CA ILE A 272 13.36 -3.35 -13.02
C ILE A 272 14.55 -3.47 -12.07
N ILE A 273 15.47 -4.38 -12.39
CA ILE A 273 16.74 -4.59 -11.70
C ILE A 273 17.83 -3.95 -12.56
N SER A 274 18.48 -2.91 -12.04
CA SER A 274 19.50 -2.17 -12.79
C SER A 274 20.79 -1.99 -12.00
N CYS A 275 21.91 -1.92 -12.70
CA CYS A 275 23.16 -1.59 -12.05
C CYS A 275 23.29 -0.07 -11.84
N PRO A 276 24.09 0.38 -10.83
CA PRO A 276 24.25 1.81 -10.51
C PRO A 276 25.07 2.59 -11.57
N SER A 277 25.36 1.97 -12.71
CA SER A 277 26.23 2.53 -13.76
C SER A 277 27.69 2.72 -13.31
N CYS A 278 28.63 2.54 -14.20
CA CYS A 278 30.05 2.78 -13.97
C CYS A 278 30.81 2.90 -15.31
N ALA A 279 32.12 3.14 -15.28
CA ALA A 279 32.97 3.27 -16.46
C ALA A 279 32.99 2.04 -17.40
N ARG A 280 32.46 0.87 -16.98
CA ARG A 280 32.35 -0.34 -17.80
C ARG A 280 31.07 -0.42 -18.62
N GLN A 281 30.14 0.53 -18.45
CA GLN A 281 28.85 0.49 -19.16
C GLN A 281 29.03 0.60 -20.68
N GLY A 282 28.30 -0.24 -21.42
CA GLY A 282 28.24 -0.21 -22.88
C GLY A 282 27.16 0.70 -23.43
N PHE A 283 26.29 1.25 -22.57
CA PHE A 283 25.22 2.19 -22.92
C PHE A 283 24.84 3.03 -21.69
N ASP A 284 24.07 4.09 -21.88
CA ASP A 284 23.57 4.95 -20.78
C ASP A 284 22.44 4.22 -20.01
N VAL A 285 22.83 3.53 -18.93
CA VAL A 285 21.91 2.75 -18.08
C VAL A 285 20.87 3.66 -17.41
N ILE A 286 21.30 4.80 -16.88
CA ILE A 286 20.41 5.71 -16.13
C ILE A 286 19.27 6.18 -17.01
N LYS A 287 19.59 6.76 -18.15
CA LYS A 287 18.59 7.23 -19.12
C LYS A 287 17.70 6.10 -19.65
N THR A 288 18.29 4.92 -19.86
CA THR A 288 17.53 3.74 -20.35
C THR A 288 16.49 3.31 -19.33
N VAL A 289 16.87 3.19 -18.05
CA VAL A 289 15.96 2.82 -16.96
C VAL A 289 14.82 3.83 -16.83
N GLU A 290 15.11 5.13 -16.80
CA GLU A 290 14.08 6.18 -16.72
C GLU A 290 13.07 6.11 -17.88
N ILE A 291 13.51 5.74 -19.09
CA ILE A 291 12.62 5.59 -20.24
C ILE A 291 11.78 4.32 -20.11
N LEU A 292 12.39 3.20 -19.72
CA LEU A 292 11.71 1.93 -19.55
C LEU A 292 10.68 1.97 -18.43
N GLU A 293 10.99 2.57 -17.27
CA GLU A 293 10.02 2.77 -16.20
C GLU A 293 8.75 3.46 -16.68
N ARG A 294 8.88 4.52 -17.50
CA ARG A 294 7.73 5.22 -18.08
C ARG A 294 6.99 4.42 -19.14
N LYS A 295 7.73 3.76 -20.05
CA LYS A 295 7.12 2.99 -21.15
C LYS A 295 6.41 1.73 -20.66
N LEU A 296 6.88 1.13 -19.57
CA LEU A 296 6.35 -0.12 -19.02
C LEU A 296 5.34 0.08 -17.87
N GLU A 297 5.01 1.31 -17.51
CA GLU A 297 4.07 1.63 -16.42
C GLU A 297 2.66 1.03 -16.64
N HIS A 298 2.26 0.84 -17.88
CA HIS A 298 0.97 0.25 -18.23
C HIS A 298 0.89 -1.26 -17.96
N ILE A 299 2.03 -1.95 -17.87
CA ILE A 299 2.10 -3.39 -17.57
C ILE A 299 1.72 -3.62 -16.10
N LYS A 300 0.67 -4.40 -15.87
CA LYS A 300 0.19 -4.76 -14.52
C LYS A 300 0.61 -6.15 -14.08
N THR A 301 0.97 -7.00 -15.05
CA THR A 301 1.43 -8.38 -14.83
C THR A 301 2.76 -8.38 -14.06
N PRO A 302 2.85 -9.12 -12.94
CA PRO A 302 4.09 -9.25 -12.19
C PRO A 302 5.17 -9.94 -13.01
N MET A 303 6.28 -9.25 -13.24
CA MET A 303 7.45 -9.81 -13.93
C MET A 303 8.72 -9.04 -13.59
N SER A 304 9.87 -9.57 -14.00
CA SER A 304 11.19 -9.00 -13.74
C SER A 304 11.93 -8.66 -15.02
N LEU A 305 12.63 -7.51 -15.01
CA LEU A 305 13.46 -7.04 -16.10
C LEU A 305 14.84 -6.63 -15.57
N SER A 306 15.92 -7.20 -16.09
CA SER A 306 17.27 -6.75 -15.74
C SER A 306 17.88 -5.87 -16.83
N ILE A 307 18.42 -4.71 -16.44
CA ILE A 307 19.12 -3.74 -17.30
C ILE A 307 20.50 -3.47 -16.74
N ILE A 308 21.49 -4.19 -17.24
CA ILE A 308 22.84 -4.15 -16.70
C ILE A 308 23.85 -3.67 -17.77
N GLY A 309 24.58 -2.62 -17.44
CA GLY A 309 25.45 -1.92 -18.39
C GLY A 309 26.66 -2.69 -18.91
N CYS A 310 27.03 -3.82 -18.30
CA CYS A 310 28.26 -4.56 -18.70
C CYS A 310 28.14 -6.07 -18.47
N VAL A 311 29.03 -6.81 -19.09
CA VAL A 311 29.10 -8.28 -19.03
C VAL A 311 29.57 -8.86 -17.68
N VAL A 312 30.01 -8.03 -16.73
CA VAL A 312 30.54 -8.51 -15.44
C VAL A 312 29.44 -9.11 -14.57
N ASN A 313 28.37 -8.32 -14.33
CA ASN A 313 27.21 -8.78 -13.53
C ASN A 313 25.99 -9.12 -14.41
N GLY A 314 25.98 -8.60 -15.66
CA GLY A 314 24.82 -8.71 -16.54
C GLY A 314 24.33 -10.10 -16.78
N PRO A 315 25.18 -11.08 -17.17
CA PRO A 315 24.72 -12.44 -17.38
C PRO A 315 24.11 -13.09 -16.15
N GLY A 316 24.69 -12.87 -14.96
CA GLY A 316 24.19 -13.41 -13.70
C GLY A 316 22.80 -12.88 -13.33
N GLU A 317 22.58 -11.57 -13.45
CA GLU A 317 21.28 -10.94 -13.18
C GLU A 317 20.23 -11.37 -14.24
N ALA A 318 20.62 -11.39 -15.52
CA ALA A 318 19.71 -11.73 -16.60
C ALA A 318 19.23 -13.19 -16.56
N LEU A 319 20.03 -14.11 -16.01
CA LEU A 319 19.63 -15.50 -15.78
C LEU A 319 18.52 -15.66 -14.73
N MET A 320 18.30 -14.65 -13.91
CA MET A 320 17.35 -14.67 -12.79
C MET A 320 16.08 -13.84 -13.09
N THR A 321 15.95 -13.30 -14.31
CA THR A 321 14.85 -12.42 -14.70
C THR A 321 14.08 -12.94 -15.91
N ASP A 322 12.82 -12.50 -16.05
CA ASP A 322 11.96 -12.90 -17.17
C ASP A 322 12.48 -12.35 -18.50
N VAL A 323 12.91 -11.09 -18.49
CA VAL A 323 13.59 -10.44 -19.61
C VAL A 323 14.88 -9.78 -19.10
N GLY A 324 15.96 -9.85 -19.86
CA GLY A 324 17.21 -9.21 -19.47
C GLY A 324 17.94 -8.58 -20.64
N PHE A 325 18.65 -7.47 -20.38
CA PHE A 325 19.56 -6.86 -21.32
C PHE A 325 20.91 -6.56 -20.65
N THR A 326 21.97 -7.00 -21.30
CA THR A 326 23.34 -6.81 -20.83
C THR A 326 24.14 -6.06 -21.86
N GLY A 327 24.72 -4.94 -21.46
CA GLY A 327 25.61 -4.17 -22.33
C GLY A 327 26.85 -4.99 -22.71
N GLY A 328 27.19 -4.93 -24.00
CA GLY A 328 28.39 -5.52 -24.56
C GLY A 328 29.33 -4.47 -25.14
N GLY A 329 30.42 -4.92 -25.80
CA GLY A 329 31.30 -4.04 -26.56
C GLY A 329 30.73 -3.67 -27.94
N ALA A 330 31.33 -2.65 -28.55
CA ALA A 330 31.03 -2.24 -29.94
C ALA A 330 29.58 -1.81 -30.23
N GLY A 331 28.89 -1.20 -29.25
CA GLY A 331 27.55 -0.66 -29.45
C GLY A 331 26.41 -1.68 -29.53
N ASN A 332 26.68 -2.93 -29.15
CA ASN A 332 25.70 -4.01 -29.12
C ASN A 332 25.56 -4.58 -27.69
N GLY A 333 24.39 -5.13 -27.38
CA GLY A 333 24.14 -5.85 -26.13
C GLY A 333 23.51 -7.20 -26.38
N MET A 334 23.43 -8.02 -25.31
CA MET A 334 22.83 -9.34 -25.31
C MET A 334 21.46 -9.28 -24.65
N VAL A 335 20.45 -9.80 -25.33
CA VAL A 335 19.09 -10.01 -24.82
C VAL A 335 19.02 -11.40 -24.20
N TYR A 336 18.28 -11.48 -23.09
CA TYR A 336 17.95 -12.72 -22.41
C TYR A 336 16.44 -12.86 -22.30
N TRP A 337 15.95 -14.07 -22.54
CA TRP A 337 14.56 -14.46 -22.47
C TRP A 337 14.39 -15.63 -21.50
N ALA A 338 13.53 -15.46 -20.50
CA ALA A 338 13.26 -16.48 -19.49
C ALA A 338 14.54 -17.12 -18.92
N GLY A 339 15.53 -16.29 -18.56
CA GLY A 339 16.80 -16.72 -17.99
C GLY A 339 17.78 -17.37 -18.99
N LYS A 340 17.59 -17.24 -20.30
CA LYS A 340 18.50 -17.81 -21.31
C LYS A 340 18.97 -16.72 -22.27
N GLN A 341 20.23 -16.83 -22.72
CA GLN A 341 20.71 -16.00 -23.80
C GLN A 341 19.87 -16.24 -25.06
N ASP A 342 19.44 -15.15 -25.69
CA ASP A 342 18.63 -15.22 -26.87
C ASP A 342 19.37 -14.65 -28.10
N HIS A 343 19.45 -13.33 -28.25
CA HIS A 343 20.12 -12.72 -29.39
C HIS A 343 20.84 -11.43 -29.01
N ARG A 344 21.63 -10.91 -29.95
CA ARG A 344 22.28 -9.60 -29.84
C ARG A 344 21.51 -8.53 -30.57
N ILE A 345 21.50 -7.33 -30.01
CA ILE A 345 20.87 -6.16 -30.63
C ILE A 345 21.73 -4.93 -30.47
N GLU A 346 21.63 -3.99 -31.42
CA GLU A 346 22.25 -2.67 -31.33
C GLU A 346 21.63 -1.85 -30.18
N ASN A 347 22.46 -1.15 -29.41
CA ASN A 347 22.01 -0.33 -28.28
C ASN A 347 20.99 0.76 -28.71
N THR A 348 21.06 1.23 -29.94
CA THR A 348 20.11 2.23 -30.52
C THR A 348 18.68 1.71 -30.65
N LYS A 349 18.49 0.41 -30.77
CA LYS A 349 17.19 -0.26 -30.96
C LYS A 349 16.69 -0.94 -29.69
N MET A 350 17.52 -1.03 -28.63
CA MET A 350 17.26 -1.88 -27.49
C MET A 350 15.99 -1.48 -26.73
N ILE A 351 15.69 -0.19 -26.56
CA ILE A 351 14.58 0.27 -25.72
C ILE A 351 13.25 -0.21 -26.27
N ASP A 352 13.00 0.03 -27.56
CA ASP A 352 11.74 -0.37 -28.19
C ASP A 352 11.62 -1.89 -28.25
N HIS A 353 12.72 -2.58 -28.56
CA HIS A 353 12.74 -4.04 -28.56
C HIS A 353 12.51 -4.66 -27.18
N ILE A 354 13.09 -4.10 -26.11
CA ILE A 354 12.84 -4.56 -24.74
C ILE A 354 11.37 -4.34 -24.36
N VAL A 355 10.77 -3.22 -24.75
CA VAL A 355 9.33 -2.96 -24.52
C VAL A 355 8.47 -4.04 -25.18
N GLU A 356 8.72 -4.36 -26.45
CA GLU A 356 8.03 -5.42 -27.19
C GLU A 356 8.17 -6.79 -26.49
N LEU A 357 9.38 -7.15 -26.06
CA LEU A 357 9.63 -8.40 -25.33
C LEU A 357 8.90 -8.46 -23.99
N VAL A 358 8.91 -7.35 -23.23
CA VAL A 358 8.22 -7.27 -21.95
C VAL A 358 6.69 -7.38 -22.13
N GLU A 359 6.12 -6.74 -23.15
CA GLU A 359 4.70 -6.85 -23.49
C GLU A 359 4.33 -8.27 -23.89
N GLN A 360 5.16 -8.92 -24.73
CA GLN A 360 4.99 -10.31 -25.11
C GLN A 360 5.01 -11.21 -23.88
N ARG A 361 6.04 -11.10 -23.02
CA ARG A 361 6.17 -11.94 -21.82
C ARG A 361 5.02 -11.72 -20.83
N ALA A 362 4.58 -10.49 -20.65
CA ALA A 362 3.41 -10.17 -19.82
C ALA A 362 2.13 -10.86 -20.35
N SER A 363 1.96 -10.92 -21.66
CA SER A 363 0.84 -11.64 -22.29
C SER A 363 0.91 -13.14 -22.07
N GLU A 364 2.11 -13.75 -22.19
CA GLU A 364 2.33 -15.17 -21.92
C GLU A 364 2.00 -15.52 -20.46
N ILE A 365 2.56 -14.79 -19.48
CA ILE A 365 2.30 -15.00 -18.06
C ILE A 365 0.81 -14.90 -17.75
N SER A 366 0.15 -13.87 -18.27
CA SER A 366 -1.29 -13.68 -18.06
C SER A 366 -2.15 -14.78 -18.69
N SER A 367 -1.66 -15.48 -19.69
CA SER A 367 -2.35 -16.64 -20.28
C SER A 367 -2.08 -17.94 -19.51
N GLU A 368 -0.89 -18.10 -18.95
CA GLU A 368 -0.52 -19.24 -18.09
C GLU A 368 -1.33 -19.24 -16.77
N GLU A 369 -1.63 -18.07 -16.19
CA GLU A 369 -2.44 -17.94 -14.96
C GLU A 369 -3.93 -18.24 -15.16
N LYS A 370 -4.41 -18.31 -16.38
CA LYS A 370 -5.83 -18.59 -16.72
C LYS A 370 -6.11 -20.07 -16.99
N VAL A 371 -5.09 -20.91 -17.07
CA VAL A 371 -5.16 -22.36 -17.25
C VAL A 371 -5.02 -23.07 -15.91
#